data_c51bedbc45ff422913b275493ec01610
#
_entry.id   c51bedbc45ff422913b275493ec01610
#
_cell.length_a   1.000
_cell.length_b   1.000
_cell.length_c   1.000
_cell.angle_alpha   90.00
_cell.angle_beta   90.00
_cell.angle_gamma   90.00
#
_symmetry.space_group_name_H-M   'P 1'
#
loop_
_entity.id
_entity.type
_entity.pdbx_description
1 polymer ?
#
loop_
_entity_poly.entity_id
_entity_poly.type
_entity_poly.pdbx_seq_one_letter_code
_entity_poly.pdbx_strand_id
1 'polypeptide(L)' 'MGYGTDVREGLRVPARELRHAIPQVYAGYRQLHDTALAAGALDVKTKELIALAIAVSKECDGCIAAHAHAAVQHGASPE' A
#
# COMPACT_ATOMS: atom_id res chain seq x y z
N MET A 1 -5.22 14.52 -10.39
CA MET A 1 -5.16 13.05 -10.43
C MET A 1 -3.86 12.66 -11.06
N GLY A 2 -3.09 11.87 -10.41
CA GLY A 2 -1.82 11.43 -10.94
C GLY A 2 -1.86 9.98 -11.38
N TYR A 3 -0.76 9.54 -11.93
CA TYR A 3 -0.58 8.16 -12.37
C TYR A 3 -0.86 7.16 -11.23
N GLY A 4 -0.37 7.46 -10.01
CA GLY A 4 -0.57 6.57 -8.87
C GLY A 4 -2.05 6.41 -8.50
N THR A 5 -2.84 7.49 -8.60
CA THR A 5 -4.27 7.44 -8.34
C THR A 5 -4.98 6.58 -9.38
N ASP A 6 -4.60 6.72 -10.65
CA ASP A 6 -5.21 5.93 -11.73
C ASP A 6 -4.91 4.44 -11.56
N VAL A 7 -3.68 4.08 -11.22
CA VAL A 7 -3.30 2.68 -10.97
C VAL A 7 -4.07 2.13 -9.78
N ARG A 8 -4.18 2.88 -8.69
CA ARG A 8 -4.89 2.45 -7.49
C ARG A 8 -6.37 2.20 -7.78
N GLU A 9 -7.02 3.11 -8.51
CA GLU A 9 -8.42 2.95 -8.89
C GLU A 9 -8.62 1.77 -9.83
N GLY A 10 -7.68 1.55 -10.77
CA GLY A 10 -7.73 0.41 -11.68
C GLY A 10 -7.60 -0.94 -10.99
N LEU A 11 -6.95 -0.98 -9.83
CA LEU A 11 -6.78 -2.21 -9.06
C LEU A 11 -7.93 -2.49 -8.09
N ARG A 12 -8.79 -1.51 -7.82
CA ARG A 12 -9.81 -1.63 -6.78
C ARG A 12 -10.77 -2.79 -7.01
N VAL A 13 -11.32 -2.92 -8.22
CA VAL A 13 -12.28 -3.99 -8.53
C VAL A 13 -11.58 -5.35 -8.59
N PRO A 14 -10.47 -5.52 -9.33
CA PRO A 14 -9.75 -6.80 -9.32
C PRO A 14 -9.32 -7.26 -7.92
N ALA A 15 -8.87 -6.33 -7.06
CA ALA A 15 -8.49 -6.66 -5.69
C ALA A 15 -9.68 -7.14 -4.88
N ARG A 16 -10.85 -6.50 -5.04
CA ARG A 16 -12.07 -6.93 -4.36
C ARG A 16 -12.52 -8.31 -4.85
N GLU A 17 -12.43 -8.56 -6.13
CA GLU A 17 -12.80 -9.87 -6.70
C GLU A 17 -11.87 -10.97 -6.15
N LEU A 18 -10.58 -10.69 -6.08
CA LEU A 18 -9.62 -11.64 -5.51
C LEU A 18 -9.94 -11.92 -4.04
N ARG A 19 -10.24 -10.87 -3.27
CA ARG A 19 -10.59 -11.01 -1.85
C ARG A 19 -11.82 -11.88 -1.66
N HIS A 20 -12.82 -11.75 -2.55
CA HIS A 20 -14.03 -12.56 -2.48
C HIS A 20 -13.79 -14.01 -2.94
N ALA A 21 -12.85 -14.23 -3.86
CA ALA A 21 -12.53 -15.56 -4.36
C ALA A 21 -11.74 -16.40 -3.36
N ILE A 22 -10.82 -15.75 -2.61
CA ILE A 22 -9.96 -16.45 -1.65
C ILE A 22 -9.91 -15.68 -0.32
N PRO A 23 -11.05 -15.54 0.39
CA PRO A 23 -11.14 -14.63 1.53
C PRO A 23 -10.18 -14.98 2.67
N GLN A 24 -9.96 -16.25 2.96
CA GLN A 24 -9.09 -16.65 4.05
C GLN A 24 -7.62 -16.36 3.75
N VAL A 25 -7.21 -16.59 2.52
CA VAL A 25 -5.83 -16.28 2.09
C VAL A 25 -5.61 -14.78 2.13
N TYR A 26 -6.56 -14.02 1.60
CA TYR A 26 -6.44 -12.56 1.58
C TYR A 26 -6.43 -11.99 3.01
N ALA A 27 -7.23 -12.54 3.91
CA ALA A 27 -7.23 -12.11 5.32
C ALA A 27 -5.87 -12.34 5.97
N GLY A 28 -5.23 -13.47 5.67
CA GLY A 28 -3.86 -13.74 6.14
C GLY A 28 -2.85 -12.74 5.61
N TYR A 29 -2.94 -12.40 4.33
CA TYR A 29 -2.10 -11.37 3.73
C TYR A 29 -2.31 -10.02 4.40
N ARG A 30 -3.58 -9.61 4.61
CA ARG A 30 -3.88 -8.33 5.27
C ARG A 30 -3.35 -8.28 6.68
N GLN A 31 -3.45 -9.38 7.43
CA GLN A 31 -2.92 -9.42 8.79
C GLN A 31 -1.39 -9.28 8.78
N LEU A 32 -0.72 -9.96 7.88
CA LEU A 32 0.73 -9.83 7.73
C LEU A 32 1.11 -8.39 7.39
N HIS A 33 0.45 -7.82 6.40
CA HIS A 33 0.69 -6.45 5.94
C HIS A 33 0.48 -5.45 7.08
N ASP A 34 -0.67 -5.52 7.75
CA ASP A 34 -1.03 -4.56 8.78
C ASP A 34 -0.09 -4.66 9.99
N THR A 35 0.29 -5.87 10.37
CA THR A 35 1.21 -6.08 11.48
C THR A 35 2.63 -5.58 11.14
N ALA A 36 3.09 -5.86 9.93
CA ALA A 36 4.43 -5.45 9.50
C ALA A 36 4.55 -3.93 9.44
N LEU A 37 3.49 -3.24 9.03
CA LEU A 37 3.50 -1.79 8.87
C LEU A 37 2.95 -1.03 10.08
N ALA A 38 2.53 -1.74 11.14
CA ALA A 38 2.07 -1.10 12.36
C ALA A 38 3.20 -0.32 13.03
N ALA A 39 2.84 0.71 13.78
CA ALA A 39 3.82 1.53 14.49
C ALA A 39 4.59 0.67 15.49
N GLY A 40 5.91 0.87 15.54
CA GLY A 40 6.83 0.21 16.44
C GLY A 40 7.99 1.14 16.70
N ALA A 41 9.23 0.65 16.49
CA ALA A 41 10.41 1.51 16.54
C ALA A 41 10.32 2.63 15.51
N LEU A 42 9.68 2.35 14.34
CA LEU A 42 9.37 3.35 13.32
C LEU A 42 7.87 3.54 13.27
N ASP A 43 7.41 4.77 13.03
CA ASP A 43 5.99 5.04 12.88
C ASP A 43 5.46 4.57 11.50
N VAL A 44 4.14 4.57 11.35
CA VAL A 44 3.50 4.08 10.12
C VAL A 44 3.90 4.91 8.91
N LYS A 45 3.95 6.24 9.06
CA LYS A 45 4.37 7.14 7.98
C LYS A 45 5.75 6.78 7.47
N THR A 46 6.71 6.59 8.37
CA THR A 46 8.08 6.24 8.02
C THR A 46 8.14 4.89 7.30
N LYS A 47 7.41 3.89 7.81
CA LYS A 47 7.37 2.58 7.17
C LYS A 47 6.78 2.64 5.77
N GLU A 48 5.73 3.43 5.57
CA GLU A 48 5.12 3.59 4.25
C GLU A 48 6.07 4.30 3.28
N LEU A 49 6.82 5.29 3.75
CA LEU A 49 7.82 5.98 2.93
C LEU A 49 8.96 5.03 2.52
N ILE A 50 9.42 4.18 3.44
CA ILE A 50 10.43 3.18 3.13
C ILE A 50 9.90 2.19 2.08
N ALA A 51 8.67 1.71 2.25
CA ALA A 51 8.04 0.79 1.31
C ALA A 51 7.89 1.45 -0.07
N LEU A 52 7.50 2.73 -0.10
CA LEU A 52 7.40 3.48 -1.34
C LEU A 52 8.74 3.59 -2.05
N ALA A 53 9.82 3.87 -1.32
CA ALA A 53 11.15 3.97 -1.90
C ALA A 53 11.57 2.64 -2.53
N ILE A 54 11.29 1.52 -1.86
CA ILE A 54 11.58 0.19 -2.40
C ILE A 54 10.73 -0.09 -3.64
N ALA A 55 9.44 0.25 -3.59
CA ALA A 55 8.53 0.04 -4.71
C ALA A 55 8.97 0.81 -5.96
N VAL A 56 9.41 2.05 -5.78
CA VAL A 56 9.92 2.87 -6.89
C VAL A 56 11.15 2.21 -7.52
N SER A 57 12.10 1.75 -6.70
CA SER A 57 13.30 1.10 -7.21
C SER A 57 13.00 -0.22 -7.90
N LYS A 58 11.89 -0.88 -7.58
CA LYS A 58 11.44 -2.13 -8.21
C LYS A 58 10.43 -1.92 -9.32
N GLU A 59 10.06 -0.67 -9.60
CA GLU A 59 9.09 -0.31 -10.65
C GLU A 59 7.75 -1.02 -10.48
N CYS A 60 7.27 -1.15 -9.25
CA CYS A 60 6.00 -1.78 -8.95
C CYS A 60 4.89 -0.73 -8.85
N ASP A 61 4.11 -0.56 -9.92
CA ASP A 61 3.10 0.49 -10.00
C ASP A 61 2.03 0.37 -8.91
N GLY A 62 1.53 -0.83 -8.66
CA GLY A 62 0.53 -1.05 -7.62
C GLY A 62 1.07 -0.77 -6.23
N CYS A 63 2.32 -1.14 -5.98
CA CYS A 63 2.98 -0.88 -4.69
C CYS A 63 3.21 0.61 -4.51
N ILE A 64 3.66 1.31 -5.57
CA ILE A 64 3.86 2.76 -5.54
C ILE A 64 2.53 3.45 -5.20
N ALA A 65 1.46 3.09 -5.89
CA ALA A 65 0.16 3.70 -5.67
C ALA A 65 -0.35 3.47 -4.24
N ALA A 66 -0.23 2.23 -3.74
CA ALA A 66 -0.70 1.87 -2.41
C ALA A 66 0.08 2.57 -1.31
N HIS A 67 1.42 2.55 -1.40
CA HIS A 67 2.25 3.13 -0.35
C HIS A 67 2.29 4.65 -0.38
N ALA A 68 2.20 5.27 -1.58
CA ALA A 68 2.08 6.72 -1.67
C ALA A 68 0.79 7.20 -1.02
N HIS A 69 -0.33 6.51 -1.29
CA HIS A 69 -1.61 6.83 -0.68
C HIS A 69 -1.55 6.69 0.84
N ALA A 70 -1.01 5.59 1.33
CA ALA A 70 -0.90 5.32 2.77
C ALA A 70 0.02 6.31 3.46
N ALA A 71 1.14 6.67 2.84
CA ALA A 71 2.06 7.66 3.41
C ALA A 71 1.36 9.01 3.60
N VAL A 72 0.59 9.46 2.61
CA VAL A 72 -0.17 10.72 2.72
C VAL A 72 -1.21 10.62 3.82
N GLN A 73 -1.93 9.51 3.93
CA GLN A 73 -2.91 9.31 5.00
C GLN A 73 -2.27 9.38 6.39
N HIS A 74 -1.00 9.01 6.52
CA HIS A 74 -0.28 9.03 7.79
C HIS A 74 0.62 10.25 7.96
N GLY A 75 0.39 11.30 7.18
CA GLY A 75 0.95 12.61 7.43
C GLY A 75 2.16 13.01 6.61
N ALA A 76 2.52 12.26 5.57
CA ALA A 76 3.60 12.70 4.69
C ALA A 76 3.19 13.95 3.92
N SER A 77 4.11 14.91 3.80
CA SER A 77 3.89 16.12 3.03
C SER A 77 4.54 15.99 1.64
N PRO A 78 4.21 16.90 0.71
CA PRO A 78 4.89 16.92 -0.59
C PRO A 78 6.39 17.16 -0.50
N GLU A 79 6.81 17.72 0.61
CA GLU A 79 8.23 18.00 0.88
C GLU A 79 8.90 16.82 1.54
#